data_4033742304c4a370b122d919d5f314de
#
_entry.id   4033742304c4a370b122d919d5f314de
#
_cell.length_a   1.000
_cell.length_b   1.000
_cell.length_c   1.000
_cell.angle_alpha   90.00
_cell.angle_beta   90.00
_cell.angle_gamma   90.00
#
_symmetry.space_group_name_H-M   'P 1'
#
loop_
_entity.id
_entity.type
_entity.pdbx_description
1 polymer ?
#
loop_
_entity_poly.entity_id
_entity_poly.type
_entity_poly.pdbx_seq_one_letter_code
_entity_poly.pdbx_strand_id
1 'polypeptide(L)'
;MPPAIGIIQTVAGTAEKGYAGDGGLAIHARMSEPFMCAFDAQGHLYVAEATNHCIRRIDQATGVISTVAGTGAVGYSGDGGPATGATLNQPYSLQIHSNGGMYIVDRLNAVIRKVEAATGIITTVAGTGEPGSGGDGGPGIRAQLREPNDCFLDGRGGLLIADIQDQRIRRLDLRTGIITTFAGTGDKARAGDGGPATAASIFGARAVCMDNRGNTYICEREGNGIRKVDAHGIMSTYAGTGERGYSGDRGPALTATWGAPKAIRCDHHGNLLVVDTENHAIRLIDAMTGVVTTIAGGRRSGAGDDGPAIAAGLDRPHGCDVDAQGNIYIADSNNHRVLVVGAH
;
A
#
# COMPACT_ATOMS: atom_id res chain seq x y z
N MET A 1 16.10 -15.52 -9.32
CA MET A 1 16.91 -14.32 -9.57
C MET A 1 15.97 -13.23 -10.07
N PRO A 2 16.14 -11.96 -9.71
CA PRO A 2 15.33 -10.89 -10.29
C PRO A 2 15.53 -10.87 -11.82
N PRO A 3 14.52 -10.41 -12.57
CA PRO A 3 14.62 -10.31 -14.02
C PRO A 3 15.67 -9.25 -14.45
N ALA A 4 16.04 -9.29 -15.73
CA ALA A 4 16.86 -8.21 -16.30
C ALA A 4 16.13 -6.86 -16.22
N ILE A 5 16.90 -5.77 -16.33
CA ILE A 5 16.38 -4.39 -16.26
C ILE A 5 15.16 -4.22 -17.16
N GLY A 6 14.07 -3.70 -16.59
CA GLY A 6 12.83 -3.40 -17.31
C GLY A 6 12.04 -4.62 -17.80
N ILE A 7 12.47 -5.83 -17.48
CA ILE A 7 11.72 -7.07 -17.75
C ILE A 7 10.78 -7.37 -16.59
N ILE A 8 9.57 -7.83 -16.90
CA ILE A 8 8.56 -8.21 -15.91
C ILE A 8 8.41 -9.72 -15.84
N GLN A 9 8.26 -10.27 -14.63
CA GLN A 9 8.05 -11.70 -14.40
C GLN A 9 7.06 -11.96 -13.27
N THR A 10 6.31 -13.05 -13.33
CA THR A 10 5.48 -13.52 -12.22
C THR A 10 6.36 -14.17 -11.15
N VAL A 11 6.19 -13.76 -9.89
CA VAL A 11 6.88 -14.31 -8.71
C VAL A 11 5.95 -15.09 -7.79
N ALA A 12 4.65 -14.85 -7.85
CA ALA A 12 3.65 -15.61 -7.10
C ALA A 12 2.31 -15.59 -7.83
N GLY A 13 1.56 -16.66 -7.70
CA GLY A 13 0.24 -16.83 -8.30
C GLY A 13 0.26 -17.47 -9.68
N THR A 14 -0.74 -18.32 -9.94
CA THR A 14 -0.95 -18.99 -11.23
C THR A 14 -1.88 -18.22 -12.16
N ALA A 15 -2.29 -17.01 -11.80
CA ALA A 15 -3.38 -16.26 -12.42
C ALA A 15 -4.78 -16.88 -12.24
N GLU A 16 -4.89 -18.02 -11.55
CA GLU A 16 -6.17 -18.61 -11.16
C GLU A 16 -6.58 -18.14 -9.77
N LYS A 17 -7.80 -17.60 -9.66
CA LYS A 17 -8.36 -17.20 -8.36
C LYS A 17 -8.48 -18.41 -7.42
N GLY A 18 -8.01 -18.24 -6.17
CA GLY A 18 -8.14 -19.29 -5.16
C GLY A 18 -7.29 -19.05 -3.92
N TYR A 19 -7.31 -20.04 -3.02
CA TYR A 19 -6.49 -20.07 -1.81
C TYR A 19 -5.89 -21.48 -1.67
N ALA A 20 -4.68 -21.65 -2.18
CA ALA A 20 -3.97 -22.93 -2.15
C ALA A 20 -2.47 -22.74 -2.33
N GLY A 21 -1.71 -23.79 -2.05
CA GLY A 21 -0.28 -23.87 -2.37
C GLY A 21 0.65 -23.54 -1.21
N ASP A 22 0.16 -23.36 0.04
CA ASP A 22 1.02 -23.20 1.21
C ASP A 22 1.95 -24.40 1.38
N GLY A 23 3.22 -24.13 1.68
CA GLY A 23 4.29 -25.12 1.76
C GLY A 23 4.94 -25.49 0.41
N GLY A 24 4.40 -24.98 -0.71
CA GLY A 24 4.96 -25.13 -2.05
C GLY A 24 5.55 -23.83 -2.60
N LEU A 25 6.01 -23.88 -3.85
CA LEU A 25 6.54 -22.69 -4.53
C LEU A 25 5.43 -21.67 -4.81
N ALA A 26 5.70 -20.40 -4.54
CA ALA A 26 4.73 -19.30 -4.69
C ALA A 26 4.20 -19.15 -6.12
N ILE A 27 5.04 -19.44 -7.12
CA ILE A 27 4.65 -19.38 -8.54
C ILE A 27 3.58 -20.42 -8.90
N HIS A 28 3.40 -21.46 -8.09
CA HIS A 28 2.38 -22.51 -8.27
C HIS A 28 1.18 -22.33 -7.30
N ALA A 29 1.20 -21.31 -6.47
CA ALA A 29 0.10 -21.04 -5.55
C ALA A 29 -1.09 -20.41 -6.26
N ARG A 30 -2.30 -20.67 -5.77
CA ARG A 30 -3.47 -19.87 -6.13
C ARG A 30 -3.61 -18.72 -5.14
N MET A 31 -3.82 -17.54 -5.68
CA MET A 31 -4.02 -16.30 -4.93
C MET A 31 -5.38 -15.68 -5.25
N SER A 32 -5.86 -14.80 -4.40
CA SER A 32 -7.10 -14.07 -4.68
C SER A 32 -6.95 -12.60 -4.34
N GLU A 33 -6.91 -11.79 -5.38
CA GLU A 33 -6.83 -10.33 -5.28
C GLU A 33 -5.71 -9.89 -4.32
N PRO A 34 -4.42 -10.12 -4.65
CA PRO A 34 -3.33 -9.52 -3.90
C PRO A 34 -3.44 -8.00 -4.00
N PHE A 35 -3.44 -7.30 -2.86
CA PHE A 35 -3.65 -5.85 -2.84
C PHE A 35 -2.39 -5.08 -2.47
N MET A 36 -1.52 -5.64 -1.65
CA MET A 36 -0.29 -4.98 -1.24
C MET A 36 0.84 -5.98 -1.09
N CYS A 37 2.03 -5.52 -1.40
CA CYS A 37 3.29 -6.20 -1.16
C CYS A 37 4.10 -5.41 -0.13
N ALA A 38 4.89 -6.11 0.69
CA ALA A 38 5.87 -5.50 1.59
C ALA A 38 7.03 -6.45 1.84
N PHE A 39 8.19 -5.91 2.22
CA PHE A 39 9.38 -6.69 2.52
C PHE A 39 9.79 -6.58 3.98
N ASP A 40 10.32 -7.66 4.52
CA ASP A 40 11.11 -7.58 5.76
C ASP A 40 12.60 -7.32 5.47
N ALA A 41 13.38 -7.13 6.54
CA ALA A 41 14.82 -6.86 6.44
C ALA A 41 15.62 -8.04 5.86
N GLN A 42 15.06 -9.25 5.83
CA GLN A 42 15.63 -10.45 5.22
C GLN A 42 15.28 -10.60 3.75
N GLY A 43 14.41 -9.72 3.23
CA GLY A 43 13.96 -9.75 1.83
C GLY A 43 12.81 -10.72 1.57
N HIS A 44 12.17 -11.27 2.61
CA HIS A 44 10.95 -12.05 2.41
C HIS A 44 9.82 -11.15 1.95
N LEU A 45 9.06 -11.61 0.97
CA LEU A 45 7.92 -10.88 0.43
C LEU A 45 6.63 -11.27 1.17
N TYR A 46 5.93 -10.27 1.69
CA TYR A 46 4.61 -10.44 2.28
C TYR A 46 3.54 -9.88 1.35
N VAL A 47 2.42 -10.57 1.26
CA VAL A 47 1.32 -10.20 0.36
C VAL A 47 0.01 -10.20 1.13
N ALA A 48 -0.72 -9.07 1.08
CA ALA A 48 -2.09 -8.99 1.57
C ALA A 48 -3.04 -9.51 0.50
N GLU A 49 -3.72 -10.61 0.77
CA GLU A 49 -4.75 -11.19 -0.10
C GLU A 49 -6.13 -10.81 0.40
N ALA A 50 -6.70 -9.76 -0.19
CA ALA A 50 -7.91 -9.14 0.33
C ALA A 50 -9.11 -10.10 0.40
N THR A 51 -9.35 -10.87 -0.64
CA THR A 51 -10.51 -11.78 -0.71
C THR A 51 -10.23 -13.18 -0.17
N ASN A 52 -8.98 -13.50 0.14
CA ASN A 52 -8.61 -14.67 0.93
C ASN A 52 -8.48 -14.34 2.43
N HIS A 53 -8.71 -13.09 2.83
CA HIS A 53 -8.72 -12.65 4.23
C HIS A 53 -7.47 -13.09 5.01
N CYS A 54 -6.29 -13.04 4.37
CA CYS A 54 -5.03 -13.48 4.96
C CYS A 54 -3.83 -12.68 4.48
N ILE A 55 -2.73 -12.83 5.18
CA ILE A 55 -1.41 -12.39 4.75
C ILE A 55 -0.57 -13.62 4.48
N ARG A 56 0.04 -13.66 3.30
CA ARG A 56 0.96 -14.74 2.93
C ARG A 56 2.38 -14.19 2.84
N ARG A 57 3.35 -15.03 3.22
CA ARG A 57 4.77 -14.74 3.15
C ARG A 57 5.44 -15.68 2.15
N ILE A 58 6.28 -15.14 1.30
CA ILE A 58 7.13 -15.88 0.37
C ILE A 58 8.56 -15.78 0.88
N ASP A 59 9.14 -16.92 1.15
CA ASP A 59 10.54 -17.00 1.61
C ASP A 59 11.49 -16.68 0.45
N GLN A 60 12.34 -15.69 0.65
CA GLN A 60 13.22 -15.15 -0.39
C GLN A 60 14.25 -16.19 -0.89
N ALA A 61 14.72 -17.08 -0.01
CA ALA A 61 15.75 -18.05 -0.37
C ALA A 61 15.18 -19.30 -1.08
N THR A 62 13.97 -19.74 -0.67
CA THR A 62 13.36 -20.97 -1.14
C THR A 62 12.22 -20.80 -2.14
N GLY A 63 11.63 -19.58 -2.18
CA GLY A 63 10.42 -19.30 -2.97
C GLY A 63 9.15 -19.94 -2.40
N VAL A 64 9.23 -20.57 -1.23
CA VAL A 64 8.08 -21.23 -0.59
C VAL A 64 7.13 -20.21 -0.02
N ILE A 65 5.83 -20.37 -0.30
CA ILE A 65 4.75 -19.51 0.24
C ILE A 65 4.09 -20.17 1.44
N SER A 66 3.70 -19.35 2.42
CA SER A 66 2.97 -19.78 3.61
C SER A 66 2.05 -18.68 4.13
N THR A 67 0.92 -19.04 4.72
CA THR A 67 0.05 -18.11 5.43
C THR A 67 0.65 -17.76 6.79
N VAL A 68 0.77 -16.47 7.09
CA VAL A 68 1.38 -15.96 8.33
C VAL A 68 0.39 -15.19 9.23
N ALA A 69 -0.75 -14.76 8.67
CA ALA A 69 -1.86 -14.19 9.45
C ALA A 69 -3.18 -14.42 8.71
N GLY A 70 -4.25 -14.63 9.45
CA GLY A 70 -5.58 -14.93 8.91
C GLY A 70 -5.83 -16.42 8.67
N THR A 71 -7.05 -16.86 8.92
CA THR A 71 -7.50 -18.25 8.67
C THR A 71 -8.08 -18.46 7.28
N GLY A 72 -8.26 -17.39 6.50
CA GLY A 72 -9.05 -17.40 5.26
C GLY A 72 -10.54 -17.15 5.48
N ALA A 73 -11.04 -17.19 6.70
CA ALA A 73 -12.42 -16.87 7.04
C ALA A 73 -12.58 -15.37 7.31
N VAL A 74 -13.72 -14.82 6.86
CA VAL A 74 -14.14 -13.45 7.17
C VAL A 74 -14.44 -13.32 8.65
N GLY A 75 -13.94 -12.27 9.30
CA GLY A 75 -14.29 -11.98 10.69
C GLY A 75 -13.33 -11.03 11.39
N TYR A 76 -13.58 -10.80 12.68
CA TYR A 76 -12.74 -10.01 13.56
C TYR A 76 -12.56 -10.77 14.88
N SER A 77 -11.48 -11.51 14.98
CA SER A 77 -11.18 -12.32 16.16
C SER A 77 -9.67 -12.57 16.30
N GLY A 78 -9.29 -13.25 17.37
CA GLY A 78 -7.95 -13.80 17.55
C GLY A 78 -6.97 -12.89 18.26
N ASP A 79 -7.37 -11.70 18.75
CA ASP A 79 -6.48 -10.84 19.55
C ASP A 79 -5.97 -11.59 20.80
N GLY A 80 -4.66 -11.49 21.03
CA GLY A 80 -3.96 -12.20 22.11
C GLY A 80 -3.59 -13.64 21.77
N GLY A 81 -3.93 -14.14 20.57
CA GLY A 81 -3.58 -15.47 20.09
C GLY A 81 -2.65 -15.44 18.86
N PRO A 82 -2.29 -16.61 18.32
CA PRO A 82 -1.49 -16.72 17.11
C PRO A 82 -2.16 -16.05 15.91
N ALA A 83 -1.42 -15.26 15.11
CA ALA A 83 -1.94 -14.55 13.96
C ALA A 83 -2.55 -15.47 12.89
N THR A 84 -2.05 -16.69 12.75
CA THR A 84 -2.59 -17.72 11.84
C THR A 84 -3.93 -18.29 12.30
N GLY A 85 -4.32 -18.09 13.55
CA GLY A 85 -5.64 -18.45 14.10
C GLY A 85 -6.64 -17.30 14.10
N ALA A 86 -6.25 -16.09 13.76
CA ALA A 86 -7.12 -14.92 13.70
C ALA A 86 -8.00 -14.90 12.46
N THR A 87 -9.15 -14.25 12.54
CA THR A 87 -9.93 -13.89 11.34
C THR A 87 -9.69 -12.44 11.00
N LEU A 88 -9.60 -12.15 9.71
CA LEU A 88 -9.44 -10.82 9.12
C LEU A 88 -10.61 -10.54 8.16
N ASN A 89 -10.79 -9.27 7.79
CA ASN A 89 -11.83 -8.90 6.85
C ASN A 89 -11.29 -7.91 5.80
N GLN A 90 -10.89 -8.45 4.66
CA GLN A 90 -10.23 -7.73 3.58
C GLN A 90 -8.96 -6.98 4.06
N PRO A 91 -7.88 -7.68 4.44
CA PRO A 91 -6.61 -7.01 4.69
C PRO A 91 -6.14 -6.32 3.40
N TYR A 92 -5.98 -5.00 3.45
CA TYR A 92 -5.72 -4.18 2.27
C TYR A 92 -4.27 -3.81 2.11
N SER A 93 -3.61 -3.52 3.21
CA SER A 93 -2.20 -3.14 3.25
C SER A 93 -1.52 -3.71 4.47
N LEU A 94 -0.21 -3.75 4.41
CA LEU A 94 0.65 -4.15 5.53
C LEU A 94 1.97 -3.39 5.49
N GLN A 95 2.59 -3.31 6.67
CA GLN A 95 3.96 -2.80 6.83
C GLN A 95 4.75 -3.71 7.75
N ILE A 96 6.01 -3.96 7.42
CA ILE A 96 6.92 -4.72 8.27
C ILE A 96 7.87 -3.75 8.97
N HIS A 97 7.85 -3.76 10.28
CA HIS A 97 8.76 -2.97 11.10
C HIS A 97 10.16 -3.60 11.08
N SER A 98 11.20 -2.80 11.28
CA SER A 98 12.60 -3.26 11.27
C SER A 98 12.92 -4.37 12.30
N ASN A 99 12.10 -4.52 13.35
CA ASN A 99 12.19 -5.62 14.31
C ASN A 99 11.43 -6.90 13.87
N GLY A 100 10.86 -6.89 12.66
CA GLY A 100 10.08 -8.00 12.10
C GLY A 100 8.59 -8.00 12.49
N GLY A 101 8.13 -7.07 13.32
CA GLY A 101 6.70 -6.93 13.64
C GLY A 101 5.92 -6.46 12.41
N MET A 102 4.71 -6.98 12.22
CA MET A 102 3.87 -6.65 11.07
C MET A 102 2.65 -5.84 11.51
N TYR A 103 2.35 -4.75 10.80
CA TYR A 103 1.11 -3.98 10.93
C TYR A 103 0.22 -4.28 9.74
N ILE A 104 -1.05 -4.63 9.98
CA ILE A 104 -2.02 -5.02 8.96
C ILE A 104 -3.20 -4.05 9.01
N VAL A 105 -3.56 -3.50 7.86
CA VAL A 105 -4.82 -2.77 7.70
C VAL A 105 -5.95 -3.78 7.50
N ASP A 106 -6.70 -4.05 8.55
CA ASP A 106 -7.87 -4.93 8.54
C ASP A 106 -9.11 -4.11 8.20
N ARG A 107 -9.25 -3.81 6.91
CA ARG A 107 -10.05 -2.72 6.34
C ARG A 107 -11.50 -2.73 6.75
N LEU A 108 -12.22 -3.82 6.49
CA LEU A 108 -13.66 -3.89 6.76
C LEU A 108 -13.99 -4.15 8.24
N ASN A 109 -12.97 -4.43 9.04
CA ASN A 109 -13.07 -4.39 10.50
C ASN A 109 -12.74 -3.00 11.07
N ALA A 110 -12.38 -2.04 10.22
CA ALA A 110 -12.04 -0.66 10.62
C ALA A 110 -10.97 -0.59 11.73
N VAL A 111 -9.94 -1.46 11.65
CA VAL A 111 -8.86 -1.53 12.64
C VAL A 111 -7.48 -1.71 12.00
N ILE A 112 -6.46 -1.39 12.76
CA ILE A 112 -5.07 -1.79 12.48
C ILE A 112 -4.68 -2.89 13.45
N ARG A 113 -4.24 -4.02 12.91
CA ARG A 113 -3.74 -5.15 13.69
C ARG A 113 -2.21 -5.17 13.68
N LYS A 114 -1.61 -5.60 14.78
CA LYS A 114 -0.16 -5.81 14.89
C LYS A 114 0.12 -7.29 15.16
N VAL A 115 1.06 -7.88 14.44
CA VAL A 115 1.64 -9.19 14.76
C VAL A 115 3.03 -8.97 15.34
N GLU A 116 3.25 -9.48 16.54
CA GLU A 116 4.54 -9.37 17.23
C GLU A 116 5.55 -10.37 16.65
N ALA A 117 6.71 -9.91 16.22
CA ALA A 117 7.71 -10.75 15.55
C ALA A 117 8.18 -11.94 16.40
N ALA A 118 8.42 -11.71 17.69
CA ALA A 118 8.98 -12.73 18.58
C ALA A 118 8.00 -13.86 18.95
N THR A 119 6.69 -13.57 18.94
CA THR A 119 5.67 -14.52 19.45
C THR A 119 4.67 -14.94 18.39
N GLY A 120 4.55 -14.20 17.28
CA GLY A 120 3.50 -14.38 16.27
C GLY A 120 2.10 -14.03 16.77
N ILE A 121 1.99 -13.38 17.94
CA ILE A 121 0.70 -13.00 18.53
C ILE A 121 0.17 -11.75 17.82
N ILE A 122 -1.11 -11.79 17.46
CA ILE A 122 -1.82 -10.65 16.87
C ILE A 122 -2.60 -9.86 17.92
N THR A 123 -2.62 -8.54 17.79
CA THR A 123 -3.40 -7.63 18.64
C THR A 123 -3.90 -6.44 17.82
N THR A 124 -5.02 -5.84 18.21
CA THR A 124 -5.48 -4.57 17.68
C THR A 124 -4.71 -3.42 18.32
N VAL A 125 -4.18 -2.49 17.50
CA VAL A 125 -3.41 -1.31 17.97
C VAL A 125 -4.09 0.03 17.67
N ALA A 126 -5.02 0.05 16.71
CA ALA A 126 -5.86 1.23 16.43
C ALA A 126 -7.20 0.78 15.85
N GLY A 127 -8.24 1.55 16.14
CA GLY A 127 -9.61 1.28 15.74
C GLY A 127 -10.40 0.52 16.81
N THR A 128 -11.69 0.86 16.94
CA THR A 128 -12.65 0.17 17.83
C THR A 128 -13.39 -0.97 17.13
N GLY A 129 -13.27 -1.06 15.79
CA GLY A 129 -14.13 -1.92 14.95
C GLY A 129 -15.43 -1.22 14.51
N GLU A 130 -15.79 -0.11 15.14
CA GLU A 130 -16.95 0.69 14.74
C GLU A 130 -16.50 1.84 13.84
N PRO A 131 -17.06 1.97 12.61
CA PRO A 131 -16.67 3.04 11.69
C PRO A 131 -16.96 4.44 12.24
N GLY A 132 -15.98 5.33 12.13
CA GLY A 132 -16.12 6.72 12.60
C GLY A 132 -14.83 7.51 12.47
N SER A 133 -14.82 8.73 13.01
CA SER A 133 -13.70 9.69 12.92
C SER A 133 -13.23 10.23 14.27
N GLY A 134 -13.71 9.66 15.36
CA GLY A 134 -13.41 10.13 16.72
C GLY A 134 -12.09 9.62 17.29
N GLY A 135 -11.72 10.14 18.46
CA GLY A 135 -10.65 9.60 19.31
C GLY A 135 -9.28 10.21 19.13
N ASP A 136 -9.13 11.32 18.39
CA ASP A 136 -7.86 12.08 18.32
C ASP A 136 -7.39 12.56 19.69
N GLY A 137 -6.08 12.45 19.92
CA GLY A 137 -5.44 12.79 21.19
C GLY A 137 -5.57 11.71 22.26
N GLY A 138 -6.29 10.62 21.97
CA GLY A 138 -6.49 9.48 22.87
C GLY A 138 -5.80 8.21 22.41
N PRO A 139 -6.00 7.09 23.17
CA PRO A 139 -5.46 5.79 22.80
C PRO A 139 -6.01 5.30 21.46
N GLY A 140 -5.13 4.85 20.55
CA GLY A 140 -5.50 4.36 19.23
C GLY A 140 -6.54 3.25 19.25
N ILE A 141 -6.48 2.33 20.20
CA ILE A 141 -7.47 1.26 20.39
C ILE A 141 -8.87 1.74 20.80
N ARG A 142 -9.03 3.01 21.15
CA ARG A 142 -10.32 3.67 21.45
C ARG A 142 -10.73 4.66 20.38
N ALA A 143 -9.89 4.89 19.40
CA ALA A 143 -10.23 5.74 18.26
C ALA A 143 -11.11 4.98 17.28
N GLN A 144 -11.91 5.71 16.53
CA GLN A 144 -12.64 5.17 15.41
C GLN A 144 -11.85 5.41 14.11
N LEU A 145 -11.82 4.41 13.25
CA LEU A 145 -11.41 4.50 11.85
C LEU A 145 -12.65 4.23 11.01
N ARG A 146 -12.73 4.82 9.82
CA ARG A 146 -13.93 4.66 9.01
C ARG A 146 -13.76 3.59 7.94
N GLU A 147 -12.70 3.72 7.15
CA GLU A 147 -12.30 2.74 6.14
C GLU A 147 -10.79 2.88 5.89
N PRO A 148 -9.93 2.38 6.81
CA PRO A 148 -8.49 2.45 6.61
C PRO A 148 -8.10 1.61 5.40
N ASN A 149 -7.26 2.14 4.53
CA ASN A 149 -6.87 1.47 3.29
C ASN A 149 -5.37 1.21 3.20
N ASP A 150 -4.54 2.07 3.77
CA ASP A 150 -3.10 1.92 3.75
C ASP A 150 -2.50 2.35 5.09
N CYS A 151 -1.32 1.84 5.39
CA CYS A 151 -0.51 2.32 6.48
C CYS A 151 0.96 2.41 6.07
N PHE A 152 1.72 3.28 6.75
CA PHE A 152 3.13 3.47 6.47
C PHE A 152 3.91 3.82 7.75
N LEU A 153 5.01 3.13 8.00
CA LEU A 153 5.92 3.43 9.12
C LEU A 153 6.73 4.68 8.81
N ASP A 154 6.59 5.73 9.62
CA ASP A 154 7.20 7.05 9.35
C ASP A 154 8.71 7.13 9.67
N GLY A 155 9.32 6.03 10.12
CA GLY A 155 10.72 5.99 10.54
C GLY A 155 11.03 6.82 11.80
N ARG A 156 10.02 7.45 12.41
CA ARG A 156 10.13 8.32 13.59
C ARG A 156 9.31 7.81 14.77
N GLY A 157 9.01 6.50 14.76
CA GLY A 157 8.22 5.84 15.80
C GLY A 157 6.72 6.01 15.65
N GLY A 158 6.23 6.36 14.48
CA GLY A 158 4.81 6.47 14.16
C GLY A 158 4.38 5.57 13.01
N LEU A 159 3.10 5.24 12.99
CA LEU A 159 2.40 4.61 11.89
C LEU A 159 1.38 5.61 11.32
N LEU A 160 1.59 6.02 10.08
CA LEU A 160 0.60 6.78 9.31
C LEU A 160 -0.49 5.83 8.82
N ILE A 161 -1.74 6.24 8.87
CA ILE A 161 -2.92 5.45 8.48
C ILE A 161 -3.75 6.30 7.52
N ALA A 162 -3.90 5.84 6.29
CA ALA A 162 -4.75 6.49 5.29
C ALA A 162 -6.18 5.97 5.44
N ASP A 163 -7.08 6.84 5.88
CA ASP A 163 -8.49 6.53 6.08
C ASP A 163 -9.34 7.22 5.00
N ILE A 164 -9.66 6.46 3.95
CA ILE A 164 -10.25 7.01 2.72
C ILE A 164 -11.63 7.62 2.95
N GLN A 165 -12.47 7.03 3.78
CA GLN A 165 -13.82 7.52 4.04
C GLN A 165 -13.84 8.62 5.12
N ASP A 166 -12.79 8.73 5.93
CA ASP A 166 -12.60 9.82 6.87
C ASP A 166 -11.88 11.04 6.24
N GLN A 167 -11.36 10.88 5.01
CA GLN A 167 -10.63 11.94 4.30
C GLN A 167 -9.43 12.47 5.09
N ARG A 168 -8.77 11.60 5.88
CA ARG A 168 -7.64 11.96 6.75
C ARG A 168 -6.50 10.97 6.63
N ILE A 169 -5.34 11.48 6.96
CA ILE A 169 -4.21 10.64 7.38
C ILE A 169 -4.12 10.77 8.90
N ARG A 170 -4.22 9.65 9.60
CA ARG A 170 -4.04 9.59 11.05
C ARG A 170 -2.63 9.11 11.36
N ARG A 171 -2.07 9.51 12.49
CA ARG A 171 -0.77 9.04 12.98
C ARG A 171 -0.91 8.40 14.34
N LEU A 172 -0.55 7.13 14.44
CA LEU A 172 -0.42 6.40 15.70
C LEU A 172 1.03 6.48 16.17
N ASP A 173 1.28 7.07 17.33
CA ASP A 173 2.59 6.99 18.00
C ASP A 173 2.75 5.59 18.60
N LEU A 174 3.72 4.84 18.11
CA LEU A 174 3.91 3.43 18.46
C LEU A 174 4.46 3.22 19.88
N ARG A 175 5.03 4.25 20.49
CA ARG A 175 5.55 4.21 21.85
C ARG A 175 4.47 4.50 22.89
N THR A 176 3.61 5.49 22.61
CA THR A 176 2.56 5.93 23.56
C THR A 176 1.21 5.32 23.28
N GLY A 177 0.98 4.80 22.07
CA GLY A 177 -0.30 4.33 21.59
C GLY A 177 -1.31 5.44 21.32
N ILE A 178 -0.91 6.71 21.31
CA ILE A 178 -1.79 7.85 21.07
C ILE A 178 -1.94 8.07 19.56
N ILE A 179 -3.18 8.28 19.11
CA ILE A 179 -3.49 8.59 17.71
C ILE A 179 -3.88 10.07 17.55
N THR A 180 -3.46 10.69 16.45
CA THR A 180 -3.78 12.08 16.11
C THR A 180 -4.03 12.22 14.61
N THR A 181 -4.73 13.25 14.18
CA THR A 181 -4.80 13.64 12.77
C THR A 181 -3.45 14.20 12.32
N PHE A 182 -2.87 13.63 11.27
CA PHE A 182 -1.65 14.12 10.63
C PHE A 182 -1.96 15.08 9.47
N ALA A 183 -2.97 14.79 8.66
CA ALA A 183 -3.42 15.61 7.55
C ALA A 183 -4.91 15.37 7.25
N GLY A 184 -5.59 16.38 6.72
CA GLY A 184 -6.99 16.32 6.32
C GLY A 184 -7.95 16.89 7.36
N THR A 185 -8.98 17.58 6.90
CA THR A 185 -10.07 18.12 7.72
C THR A 185 -11.23 17.14 7.89
N GLY A 186 -11.33 16.14 7.02
CA GLY A 186 -12.50 15.27 6.86
C GLY A 186 -13.45 15.71 5.75
N ASP A 187 -13.23 16.85 5.13
CA ASP A 187 -14.03 17.33 4.01
C ASP A 187 -13.60 16.67 2.70
N LYS A 188 -14.59 16.29 1.88
CA LYS A 188 -14.37 15.70 0.55
C LYS A 188 -14.04 16.78 -0.48
N ALA A 189 -12.85 17.35 -0.40
CA ALA A 189 -12.38 18.39 -1.30
C ALA A 189 -10.87 18.28 -1.50
N ARG A 190 -10.35 18.97 -2.49
CA ARG A 190 -8.91 19.09 -2.74
C ARG A 190 -8.53 20.56 -2.61
N ALA A 191 -8.20 20.98 -1.40
CA ALA A 191 -7.93 22.38 -1.07
C ALA A 191 -6.89 22.53 0.05
N GLY A 192 -6.43 23.74 0.30
CA GLY A 192 -5.55 24.06 1.43
C GLY A 192 -4.05 24.01 1.09
N ASP A 193 -3.67 24.07 -0.18
CA ASP A 193 -2.26 24.19 -0.60
C ASP A 193 -1.63 25.48 -0.02
N GLY A 194 -0.39 25.37 0.45
CA GLY A 194 0.35 26.43 1.11
C GLY A 194 0.03 26.62 2.59
N GLY A 195 -0.92 25.85 3.13
CA GLY A 195 -1.30 25.89 4.54
C GLY A 195 -0.93 24.61 5.30
N PRO A 196 -1.20 24.58 6.62
CA PRO A 196 -1.00 23.40 7.45
C PRO A 196 -1.78 22.19 6.93
N ALA A 197 -1.15 21.01 6.90
CA ALA A 197 -1.78 19.79 6.39
C ALA A 197 -3.04 19.39 7.17
N THR A 198 -3.12 19.71 8.46
CA THR A 198 -4.29 19.46 9.30
C THR A 198 -5.47 20.41 9.02
N ALA A 199 -5.24 21.51 8.30
CA ALA A 199 -6.25 22.45 7.83
C ALA A 199 -6.58 22.28 6.33
N ALA A 200 -5.91 21.40 5.64
CA ALA A 200 -6.15 21.09 4.22
C ALA A 200 -7.21 20.01 4.07
N SER A 201 -8.03 20.07 3.03
CA SER A 201 -8.94 18.99 2.66
C SER A 201 -8.25 18.01 1.74
N ILE A 202 -8.57 16.73 1.86
CA ILE A 202 -8.07 15.62 1.04
C ILE A 202 -9.26 14.94 0.39
N PHE A 203 -9.15 14.60 -0.90
CA PHE A 203 -10.25 13.94 -1.59
C PHE A 203 -9.89 12.46 -1.90
N GLY A 204 -10.27 11.60 -0.98
CA GLY A 204 -10.00 10.17 -1.04
C GLY A 204 -8.58 9.81 -0.58
N ALA A 205 -8.28 9.99 0.70
CA ALA A 205 -7.00 9.64 1.33
C ALA A 205 -6.74 8.12 1.25
N ARG A 206 -6.24 7.63 0.11
CA ARG A 206 -6.21 6.21 -0.22
C ARG A 206 -4.92 5.50 0.19
N ALA A 207 -3.78 6.16 0.03
CA ALA A 207 -2.47 5.63 0.39
C ALA A 207 -1.53 6.74 0.84
N VAL A 208 -0.50 6.36 1.58
CA VAL A 208 0.49 7.27 2.13
C VAL A 208 1.88 6.64 2.11
N CYS A 209 2.89 7.42 1.76
CA CYS A 209 4.30 7.07 1.96
C CYS A 209 5.12 8.31 2.35
N MET A 210 6.36 8.08 2.76
CA MET A 210 7.29 9.16 3.13
C MET A 210 8.63 8.93 2.46
N ASP A 211 9.28 10.00 2.01
CA ASP A 211 10.65 9.94 1.54
C ASP A 211 11.67 10.08 2.69
N ASN A 212 12.93 9.87 2.36
CA ASN A 212 14.04 9.98 3.32
C ASN A 212 14.35 11.43 3.76
N ARG A 213 13.73 12.43 3.13
CA ARG A 213 13.81 13.86 3.50
C ARG A 213 12.71 14.26 4.45
N GLY A 214 11.77 13.35 4.75
CA GLY A 214 10.64 13.56 5.64
C GLY A 214 9.45 14.22 5.00
N ASN A 215 9.36 14.28 3.66
CA ASN A 215 8.13 14.64 2.99
C ASN A 215 7.19 13.43 2.97
N THR A 216 5.92 13.69 3.26
CA THR A 216 4.86 12.68 3.18
C THR A 216 4.05 12.90 1.91
N TYR A 217 3.83 11.83 1.16
CA TYR A 217 3.00 11.85 -0.05
C TYR A 217 1.69 11.13 0.22
N ILE A 218 0.60 11.71 -0.24
CA ILE A 218 -0.76 11.21 -0.03
C ILE A 218 -1.40 11.00 -1.40
N CYS A 219 -1.80 9.77 -1.68
CA CYS A 219 -2.54 9.40 -2.87
C CYS A 219 -4.01 9.76 -2.69
N GLU A 220 -4.54 10.66 -3.51
CA GLU A 220 -5.95 11.03 -3.56
C GLU A 220 -6.66 10.25 -4.66
N ARG A 221 -7.38 9.17 -4.29
CA ARG A 221 -8.08 8.32 -5.25
C ARG A 221 -9.18 9.09 -6.00
N GLU A 222 -10.07 9.76 -5.29
CA GLU A 222 -11.16 10.55 -5.86
C GLU A 222 -10.67 11.89 -6.39
N GLY A 223 -9.59 12.43 -5.81
CA GLY A 223 -8.92 13.65 -6.27
C GLY A 223 -8.03 13.46 -7.49
N ASN A 224 -7.85 12.22 -7.98
CA ASN A 224 -7.02 11.89 -9.13
C ASN A 224 -5.66 12.60 -9.12
N GLY A 225 -4.94 12.49 -7.99
CA GLY A 225 -3.66 13.15 -7.84
C GLY A 225 -2.90 12.76 -6.58
N ILE A 226 -1.79 13.43 -6.38
CA ILE A 226 -0.91 13.23 -5.23
C ILE A 226 -0.72 14.56 -4.52
N ARG A 227 -0.92 14.56 -3.20
CA ARG A 227 -0.56 15.68 -2.33
C ARG A 227 0.74 15.39 -1.62
N LYS A 228 1.43 16.43 -1.24
CA LYS A 228 2.67 16.38 -0.47
C LYS A 228 2.50 17.22 0.79
N VAL A 229 2.91 16.66 1.92
CA VAL A 229 3.14 17.37 3.17
C VAL A 229 4.65 17.46 3.36
N ASP A 230 5.21 18.65 3.41
CA ASP A 230 6.64 18.81 3.62
C ASP A 230 7.06 18.57 5.09
N ALA A 231 8.36 18.63 5.36
CA ALA A 231 8.90 18.42 6.70
C ALA A 231 8.44 19.47 7.74
N HIS A 232 7.86 20.59 7.28
CA HIS A 232 7.28 21.65 8.13
C HIS A 232 5.78 21.48 8.32
N GLY A 233 5.16 20.44 7.74
CA GLY A 233 3.73 20.15 7.85
C GLY A 233 2.87 20.97 6.87
N ILE A 234 3.46 21.53 5.82
CA ILE A 234 2.73 22.34 4.82
C ILE A 234 2.27 21.45 3.67
N MET A 235 0.97 21.52 3.35
CA MET A 235 0.34 20.81 2.25
C MET A 235 0.57 21.50 0.91
N SER A 236 0.83 20.72 -0.14
CA SER A 236 0.86 21.19 -1.52
C SER A 236 0.40 20.10 -2.49
N THR A 237 -0.08 20.49 -3.66
CA THR A 237 -0.28 19.56 -4.77
C THR A 237 1.08 19.16 -5.33
N TYR A 238 1.34 17.87 -5.44
CA TYR A 238 2.59 17.32 -5.98
C TYR A 238 2.42 16.79 -7.41
N ALA A 239 1.29 16.13 -7.70
CA ALA A 239 1.00 15.60 -9.03
C ALA A 239 -0.50 15.58 -9.30
N GLY A 240 -0.86 15.72 -10.58
CA GLY A 240 -2.21 15.59 -11.08
C GLY A 240 -2.99 16.90 -11.15
N THR A 241 -3.74 17.04 -12.25
CA THR A 241 -4.67 18.16 -12.48
C THR A 241 -5.94 18.05 -11.64
N GLY A 242 -6.22 16.86 -11.09
CA GLY A 242 -7.50 16.51 -10.46
C GLY A 242 -8.49 15.87 -11.44
N GLU A 243 -8.26 15.98 -12.73
CA GLU A 243 -9.08 15.32 -13.74
C GLU A 243 -8.73 13.84 -13.87
N ARG A 244 -9.74 13.02 -14.10
CA ARG A 244 -9.55 11.60 -14.36
C ARG A 244 -9.09 11.39 -15.81
N GLY A 245 -7.99 10.66 -15.99
CA GLY A 245 -7.46 10.38 -17.32
C GLY A 245 -6.18 9.58 -17.28
N TYR A 246 -5.54 9.45 -18.44
CA TYR A 246 -4.24 8.79 -18.61
C TYR A 246 -3.39 9.62 -19.60
N SER A 247 -2.72 10.63 -19.08
CA SER A 247 -1.88 11.53 -19.87
C SER A 247 -0.68 12.04 -19.07
N GLY A 248 0.21 12.78 -19.71
CA GLY A 248 1.32 13.49 -19.07
C GLY A 248 2.62 12.71 -19.01
N ASP A 249 2.73 11.52 -19.58
CA ASP A 249 4.00 10.80 -19.67
C ASP A 249 5.05 11.63 -20.40
N ARG A 250 6.28 11.64 -19.87
CA ARG A 250 7.43 12.46 -20.28
C ARG A 250 7.23 13.97 -20.08
N GLY A 251 6.22 14.35 -19.30
CA GLY A 251 5.93 15.72 -18.91
C GLY A 251 5.88 15.92 -17.40
N PRO A 252 5.64 17.16 -16.94
CA PRO A 252 5.58 17.48 -15.52
C PRO A 252 4.43 16.77 -14.80
N ALA A 253 4.68 16.24 -13.60
CA ALA A 253 3.69 15.52 -12.80
C ALA A 253 2.44 16.37 -12.49
N LEU A 254 2.59 17.67 -12.32
CA LEU A 254 1.49 18.60 -12.03
C LEU A 254 0.46 18.69 -13.19
N THR A 255 0.86 18.41 -14.41
CA THR A 255 -0.02 18.47 -15.60
C THR A 255 -0.51 17.10 -16.05
N ALA A 256 -0.11 16.04 -15.36
CA ALA A 256 -0.56 14.68 -15.66
C ALA A 256 -2.01 14.45 -15.19
N THR A 257 -2.70 13.52 -15.83
CA THR A 257 -3.99 13.00 -15.37
C THR A 257 -3.82 11.56 -14.88
N TRP A 258 -4.63 11.17 -13.90
CA TRP A 258 -4.57 9.88 -13.24
C TRP A 258 -5.94 9.20 -13.21
N GLY A 259 -5.96 7.88 -13.19
CA GLY A 259 -7.18 7.08 -13.16
C GLY A 259 -7.43 6.48 -11.78
N ALA A 260 -7.90 7.27 -10.83
CA ALA A 260 -8.18 6.80 -9.47
C ALA A 260 -7.01 5.98 -8.88
N PRO A 261 -5.84 6.58 -8.67
CA PRO A 261 -4.66 5.90 -8.18
C PRO A 261 -4.90 5.32 -6.78
N LYS A 262 -4.30 4.16 -6.46
CA LYS A 262 -4.61 3.45 -5.21
C LYS A 262 -3.42 3.20 -4.30
N ALA A 263 -2.20 3.23 -4.81
CA ALA A 263 -1.03 3.11 -3.97
C ALA A 263 0.09 4.00 -4.44
N ILE A 264 0.96 4.35 -3.50
CA ILE A 264 2.20 5.09 -3.74
C ILE A 264 3.31 4.52 -2.87
N ARG A 265 4.52 4.48 -3.39
CA ARG A 265 5.74 4.15 -2.62
C ARG A 265 6.90 4.98 -3.13
N CYS A 266 7.81 5.33 -2.23
CA CYS A 266 9.08 5.93 -2.61
C CYS A 266 10.12 4.82 -2.85
N ASP A 267 10.90 4.94 -3.92
CA ASP A 267 12.08 4.11 -4.12
C ASP A 267 13.30 4.66 -3.34
N HIS A 268 14.44 3.95 -3.43
CA HIS A 268 15.67 4.34 -2.73
C HIS A 268 16.29 5.65 -3.25
N HIS A 269 15.92 6.10 -4.43
CA HIS A 269 16.36 7.36 -5.03
C HIS A 269 15.40 8.52 -4.68
N GLY A 270 14.28 8.21 -4.03
CA GLY A 270 13.24 9.16 -3.68
C GLY A 270 12.24 9.42 -4.82
N ASN A 271 12.30 8.63 -5.91
CA ASN A 271 11.25 8.66 -6.92
C ASN A 271 9.96 8.12 -6.34
N LEU A 272 8.83 8.59 -6.84
CA LEU A 272 7.53 8.17 -6.38
C LEU A 272 6.90 7.20 -7.39
N LEU A 273 6.73 5.96 -6.98
CA LEU A 273 5.94 4.95 -7.70
C LEU A 273 4.47 5.17 -7.41
N VAL A 274 3.65 5.27 -8.44
CA VAL A 274 2.21 5.47 -8.35
C VAL A 274 1.51 4.32 -9.06
N VAL A 275 0.65 3.61 -8.33
CA VAL A 275 -0.23 2.59 -8.91
C VAL A 275 -1.47 3.28 -9.47
N ASP A 276 -1.45 3.52 -10.77
CA ASP A 276 -2.52 4.18 -11.53
C ASP A 276 -3.56 3.14 -11.97
N THR A 277 -4.35 2.69 -10.99
CA THR A 277 -5.11 1.44 -10.98
C THR A 277 -6.09 1.31 -12.14
N GLU A 278 -6.92 2.33 -12.38
CA GLU A 278 -7.95 2.24 -13.42
C GLU A 278 -7.36 2.47 -14.83
N ASN A 279 -6.10 2.91 -14.91
CA ASN A 279 -5.30 2.95 -16.12
C ASN A 279 -4.43 1.69 -16.30
N HIS A 280 -4.54 0.73 -15.36
CA HIS A 280 -3.81 -0.54 -15.42
C HIS A 280 -2.28 -0.34 -15.56
N ALA A 281 -1.72 0.64 -14.85
CA ALA A 281 -0.34 1.09 -15.02
C ALA A 281 0.37 1.30 -13.69
N ILE A 282 1.69 1.12 -13.71
CA ILE A 282 2.60 1.66 -12.72
C ILE A 282 3.35 2.83 -13.36
N ARG A 283 3.26 3.99 -12.72
CA ARG A 283 3.93 5.21 -13.21
C ARG A 283 4.91 5.70 -12.16
N LEU A 284 6.04 6.20 -12.63
CA LEU A 284 7.10 6.75 -11.80
C LEU A 284 7.12 8.27 -11.97
N ILE A 285 7.24 9.00 -10.86
CA ILE A 285 7.56 10.43 -10.85
C ILE A 285 9.02 10.55 -10.40
N ASP A 286 9.88 11.00 -11.28
CA ASP A 286 11.29 11.21 -11.00
C ASP A 286 11.47 12.35 -9.99
N ALA A 287 12.20 12.10 -8.91
CA ALA A 287 12.34 13.03 -7.78
C ALA A 287 13.14 14.28 -8.11
N MET A 288 14.02 14.22 -9.11
CA MET A 288 14.88 15.35 -9.51
C MET A 288 14.21 16.25 -10.54
N THR A 289 13.51 15.65 -11.49
CA THR A 289 12.95 16.38 -12.65
C THR A 289 11.46 16.64 -12.52
N GLY A 290 10.75 15.88 -11.66
CA GLY A 290 9.30 15.91 -11.56
C GLY A 290 8.58 15.34 -12.77
N VAL A 291 9.28 14.62 -13.65
CA VAL A 291 8.72 14.03 -14.87
C VAL A 291 8.03 12.71 -14.56
N VAL A 292 6.85 12.51 -15.14
CA VAL A 292 6.11 11.24 -15.06
C VAL A 292 6.49 10.31 -16.20
N THR A 293 6.63 9.02 -15.91
CA THR A 293 6.85 7.98 -16.93
C THR A 293 6.09 6.71 -16.54
N THR A 294 5.37 6.11 -17.48
CA THR A 294 4.85 4.75 -17.30
C THR A 294 5.99 3.74 -17.38
N ILE A 295 6.13 2.90 -16.36
CA ILE A 295 7.21 1.90 -16.25
C ILE A 295 6.71 0.46 -16.39
N ALA A 296 5.41 0.23 -16.17
CA ALA A 296 4.78 -1.08 -16.43
C ALA A 296 3.30 -0.92 -16.75
N GLY A 297 2.76 -1.77 -17.57
CA GLY A 297 1.34 -1.79 -17.89
C GLY A 297 0.91 -0.71 -18.90
N GLY A 298 -0.23 -0.09 -18.62
CA GLY A 298 -0.90 0.90 -19.50
C GLY A 298 -1.99 0.29 -20.39
N ARG A 299 -2.26 -1.02 -20.22
CA ARG A 299 -3.37 -1.73 -20.89
C ARG A 299 -3.89 -2.85 -19.98
N ARG A 300 -5.18 -3.10 -20.07
CA ARG A 300 -5.85 -4.19 -19.34
C ARG A 300 -5.54 -5.54 -20.01
N SER A 301 -4.76 -6.38 -19.37
CA SER A 301 -4.43 -7.74 -19.82
C SER A 301 -3.68 -8.50 -18.72
N GLY A 302 -3.55 -9.82 -18.84
CA GLY A 302 -2.66 -10.65 -18.03
C GLY A 302 -1.44 -11.17 -18.80
N ALA A 303 -1.20 -10.69 -20.02
CA ALA A 303 -0.11 -11.18 -20.87
C ALA A 303 1.16 -10.31 -20.75
N GLY A 304 2.30 -10.88 -21.12
CA GLY A 304 3.56 -10.15 -21.28
C GLY A 304 4.67 -10.52 -20.31
N ASP A 305 4.52 -11.62 -19.55
CA ASP A 305 5.60 -12.17 -18.72
C ASP A 305 6.86 -12.44 -19.57
N ASP A 306 8.01 -12.30 -18.95
CA ASP A 306 9.34 -12.44 -19.56
C ASP A 306 9.63 -11.43 -20.68
N GLY A 307 8.82 -10.37 -20.80
CA GLY A 307 8.95 -9.30 -21.75
C GLY A 307 9.16 -7.91 -21.11
N PRO A 308 9.27 -6.85 -21.94
CA PRO A 308 9.37 -5.49 -21.44
C PRO A 308 8.14 -5.10 -20.60
N ALA A 309 8.35 -4.60 -19.39
CA ALA A 309 7.27 -4.24 -18.46
C ALA A 309 6.29 -3.21 -19.05
N ILE A 310 6.77 -2.27 -19.86
CA ILE A 310 5.94 -1.28 -20.55
C ILE A 310 5.05 -1.88 -21.64
N ALA A 311 5.34 -3.10 -22.09
CA ALA A 311 4.54 -3.84 -23.08
C ALA A 311 3.64 -4.89 -22.41
N ALA A 312 3.82 -5.16 -21.12
CA ALA A 312 2.99 -6.09 -20.37
C ALA A 312 1.60 -5.52 -20.10
N GLY A 313 0.61 -6.39 -19.91
CA GLY A 313 -0.71 -5.99 -19.45
C GLY A 313 -0.85 -6.23 -17.95
N LEU A 314 -1.53 -5.33 -17.27
CA LEU A 314 -1.96 -5.45 -15.88
C LEU A 314 -3.49 -5.41 -15.81
N ASP A 315 -4.09 -5.94 -14.73
CA ASP A 315 -5.52 -5.76 -14.50
C ASP A 315 -5.78 -5.24 -13.08
N ARG A 316 -6.05 -3.93 -13.00
CA ARG A 316 -6.32 -3.19 -11.77
C ARG A 316 -5.30 -3.49 -10.66
N PRO A 317 -4.01 -3.21 -10.87
CA PRO A 317 -3.04 -3.34 -9.80
C PRO A 317 -3.46 -2.45 -8.63
N HIS A 318 -3.31 -2.93 -7.39
CA HIS A 318 -3.71 -2.16 -6.20
C HIS A 318 -2.52 -1.70 -5.36
N GLY A 319 -1.40 -2.38 -5.42
CA GLY A 319 -0.22 -2.06 -4.63
C GLY A 319 1.09 -2.37 -5.34
N CYS A 320 2.13 -1.73 -4.88
CA CYS A 320 3.50 -2.03 -5.26
C CYS A 320 4.44 -1.78 -4.07
N ASP A 321 5.60 -2.39 -4.11
CA ASP A 321 6.71 -2.09 -3.20
C ASP A 321 8.05 -2.33 -3.92
N VAL A 322 9.15 -1.88 -3.30
CA VAL A 322 10.50 -1.95 -3.86
C VAL A 322 11.39 -2.76 -2.93
N ASP A 323 12.09 -3.75 -3.46
CA ASP A 323 13.08 -4.50 -2.67
C ASP A 323 14.38 -3.71 -2.48
N ALA A 324 15.31 -4.26 -1.67
CA ALA A 324 16.59 -3.63 -1.38
C ALA A 324 17.50 -3.46 -2.62
N GLN A 325 17.23 -4.14 -3.71
CA GLN A 325 17.93 -4.06 -4.98
C GLN A 325 17.30 -3.07 -5.95
N GLY A 326 16.15 -2.49 -5.60
CA GLY A 326 15.39 -1.56 -6.44
C GLY A 326 14.41 -2.23 -7.41
N ASN A 327 14.23 -3.56 -7.33
CA ASN A 327 13.21 -4.23 -8.14
C ASN A 327 11.81 -3.87 -7.64
N ILE A 328 10.87 -3.65 -8.56
CA ILE A 328 9.52 -3.20 -8.25
C ILE A 328 8.57 -4.41 -8.27
N TYR A 329 7.94 -4.68 -7.15
CA TYR A 329 6.94 -5.73 -7.04
C TYR A 329 5.54 -5.14 -7.16
N ILE A 330 4.67 -5.79 -7.93
CA ILE A 330 3.35 -5.29 -8.30
C ILE A 330 2.30 -6.33 -7.93
N ALA A 331 1.36 -5.94 -7.09
CA ALA A 331 0.16 -6.73 -6.82
C ALA A 331 -0.83 -6.53 -7.97
N ASP A 332 -0.81 -7.45 -8.95
CA ASP A 332 -1.65 -7.46 -10.16
C ASP A 332 -2.99 -8.14 -9.83
N SER A 333 -3.86 -7.40 -9.13
CA SER A 333 -4.92 -7.92 -8.29
C SER A 333 -5.95 -8.77 -9.04
N ASN A 334 -6.51 -8.26 -10.15
CA ASN A 334 -7.52 -9.01 -10.90
C ASN A 334 -6.92 -10.17 -11.73
N ASN A 335 -5.61 -10.17 -11.93
CA ASN A 335 -4.88 -11.30 -12.50
C ASN A 335 -4.39 -12.29 -11.43
N HIS A 336 -4.74 -12.08 -10.16
CA HIS A 336 -4.47 -12.99 -9.04
C HIS A 336 -3.01 -13.41 -8.93
N ARG A 337 -2.08 -12.49 -9.14
CA ARG A 337 -0.64 -12.73 -9.14
C ARG A 337 0.17 -11.55 -8.61
N VAL A 338 1.40 -11.82 -8.25
CA VAL A 338 2.41 -10.79 -7.96
C VAL A 338 3.49 -10.86 -9.02
N LEU A 339 3.83 -9.72 -9.56
CA LEU A 339 4.86 -9.54 -10.58
C LEU A 339 6.08 -8.83 -9.99
N VAL A 340 7.24 -9.02 -10.61
CA VAL A 340 8.45 -8.21 -10.37
C VAL A 340 8.94 -7.59 -11.66
N VAL A 341 9.35 -6.33 -11.60
CA VAL A 341 10.07 -5.62 -12.67
C VAL A 341 11.50 -5.42 -12.23
N GLY A 342 12.47 -5.84 -13.04
CA GLY A 342 13.90 -5.65 -12.74
C GLY A 342 14.26 -4.17 -12.62
N ALA A 343 15.11 -3.85 -11.63
CA ALA A 343 15.55 -2.48 -11.31
C ALA A 343 16.18 -1.77 -12.52
N HIS A 344 15.98 -0.46 -12.60
CA HIS A 344 16.56 0.44 -13.60
C HIS A 344 17.91 0.98 -13.19
#